data_0e2ffec5eb4f265a6d7c2c98d920515f
#
_entry.id   0e2ffec5eb4f265a6d7c2c98d920515f
#
_cell.length_a   1.000
_cell.length_b   1.000
_cell.length_c   1.000
_cell.angle_alpha   90.00
_cell.angle_beta   90.00
_cell.angle_gamma   90.00
#
_symmetry.space_group_name_H-M   'P 1'
#
loop_
_entity.id
_entity.type
_entity.pdbx_description
1 polymer ?
#
loop_
_entity_poly.entity_id
_entity_poly.type
_entity_poly.pdbx_seq_one_letter_code
_entity_poly.pdbx_strand_id
1 'polypeptide(L)'
;MTQLIHLDGNSLTLEDVIAVARHGAKCELDEQAKEAVIASRKIVDDIVREKRVVYGVTTGFGSLCNVSISPEDTVQLQENLIRTHSSGFGDPLPEDAVRAIMLIRINSLLKGYSGIRLSTVEKLLELLNKGVTPYIPEKGSLGASGDLAPLSHMVLPMLGLGQAYYKGQLLSGQEALDQAGIEKIQLAAKEGLALINGTTVLTGIGALATYDGIQLLKLSDIAGALSMEVHNGITSPFEEDLHSIRPQSGQLATARNIRNLLEGSKNTTVATQQRVQDPYTLRCIPQIHGASKDSIAYVKEKVEIEINSVTDNPIITKEGHVISGGNFHGEPMAQPFDFLGIALSEIGNVSERRVERLVNSQLSKLPSFLVKHPGLNSGFMITQYACASLASENKILAHPASVDSIPSCENQEDFVSMGTTAARKAAEILKNSRRIVATEIMAACQALDLKPENHELGKGTKPAYELIRQKLNFIEFDKDIEIFEELNKASAVVESEEFLATIEKAVDLSIQY
;
A
#
# COMPACT_ATOMS: atom_id res chain seq x y z
N MET A 1 -0.80 17.25 -19.19
CA MET A 1 -2.14 16.72 -19.53
C MET A 1 -2.46 15.67 -18.50
N THR A 2 -3.61 15.74 -17.84
CA THR A 2 -4.02 14.71 -16.87
C THR A 2 -4.20 13.41 -17.64
N GLN A 3 -3.55 12.35 -17.20
CA GLN A 3 -3.68 11.00 -17.79
C GLN A 3 -5.14 10.55 -17.74
N LEU A 4 -5.62 9.91 -18.79
CA LEU A 4 -6.95 9.29 -18.84
C LEU A 4 -6.78 7.77 -18.77
N ILE A 5 -7.43 7.14 -17.82
CA ILE A 5 -7.38 5.69 -17.62
C ILE A 5 -8.66 5.05 -18.16
N HIS A 6 -8.51 4.10 -19.08
CA HIS A 6 -9.62 3.35 -19.65
C HIS A 6 -9.87 2.09 -18.81
N LEU A 7 -11.10 1.95 -18.30
CA LEU A 7 -11.48 0.84 -17.42
C LEU A 7 -12.27 -0.20 -18.21
N ASP A 8 -11.70 -1.38 -18.37
CA ASP A 8 -12.26 -2.52 -19.11
C ASP A 8 -12.59 -3.74 -18.22
N GLY A 9 -12.30 -3.62 -16.91
CA GLY A 9 -12.43 -4.71 -15.95
C GLY A 9 -11.26 -5.71 -15.92
N ASN A 10 -10.26 -5.59 -16.79
CA ASN A 10 -9.25 -6.64 -16.99
C ASN A 10 -7.79 -6.17 -17.02
N SER A 11 -7.54 -4.92 -17.39
CA SER A 11 -6.19 -4.43 -17.71
C SER A 11 -5.64 -3.39 -16.75
N LEU A 12 -6.32 -3.15 -15.62
CA LEU A 12 -5.89 -2.19 -14.60
C LEU A 12 -4.53 -2.61 -14.03
N THR A 13 -3.56 -1.70 -14.04
CA THR A 13 -2.22 -1.89 -13.47
C THR A 13 -2.11 -1.27 -12.08
N LEU A 14 -1.08 -1.65 -11.33
CA LEU A 14 -0.81 -1.03 -10.03
C LEU A 14 -0.46 0.46 -10.20
N GLU A 15 0.25 0.81 -11.27
CA GLU A 15 0.58 2.19 -11.65
C GLU A 15 -0.65 3.03 -11.97
N ASP A 16 -1.67 2.46 -12.64
CA ASP A 16 -2.95 3.13 -12.89
C ASP A 16 -3.69 3.42 -11.59
N VAL A 17 -3.65 2.48 -10.62
CA VAL A 17 -4.23 2.72 -9.29
C VAL A 17 -3.58 3.93 -8.63
N ILE A 18 -2.26 4.06 -8.68
CA ILE A 18 -1.53 5.22 -8.14
C ILE A 18 -1.90 6.50 -8.89
N ALA A 19 -1.93 6.46 -10.22
CA ALA A 19 -2.27 7.63 -11.04
C ALA A 19 -3.66 8.19 -10.68
N VAL A 20 -4.65 7.34 -10.46
CA VAL A 20 -6.00 7.77 -10.07
C VAL A 20 -6.07 8.17 -8.61
N ALA A 21 -5.49 7.37 -7.72
CA ALA A 21 -5.59 7.58 -6.28
C ALA A 21 -4.89 8.86 -5.82
N ARG A 22 -3.65 9.09 -6.29
CA ARG A 22 -2.76 10.16 -5.81
C ARG A 22 -2.61 11.32 -6.79
N HIS A 23 -2.57 11.06 -8.10
CA HIS A 23 -2.31 12.12 -9.10
C HIS A 23 -3.59 12.63 -9.76
N GLY A 24 -4.77 12.12 -9.37
CA GLY A 24 -6.06 12.60 -9.83
C GLY A 24 -6.33 12.34 -11.31
N ALA A 25 -5.70 11.31 -11.89
CA ALA A 25 -6.01 10.84 -13.23
C ALA A 25 -7.51 10.56 -13.36
N LYS A 26 -8.09 10.93 -14.51
CA LYS A 26 -9.50 10.70 -14.80
C LYS A 26 -9.69 9.31 -15.39
N CYS A 27 -10.89 8.77 -15.20
CA CYS A 27 -11.24 7.46 -15.72
C CYS A 27 -12.41 7.56 -16.67
N GLU A 28 -12.44 6.68 -17.67
CA GLU A 28 -13.60 6.45 -18.54
C GLU A 28 -13.86 4.94 -18.69
N LEU A 29 -15.11 4.58 -18.95
CA LEU A 29 -15.53 3.20 -19.09
C LEU A 29 -15.40 2.74 -20.54
N ASP A 30 -14.82 1.57 -20.73
CA ASP A 30 -14.76 0.91 -22.04
C ASP A 30 -16.18 0.53 -22.53
N GLU A 31 -16.44 0.69 -23.83
CA GLU A 31 -17.76 0.43 -24.41
C GLU A 31 -18.15 -1.06 -24.35
N GLN A 32 -17.21 -1.98 -24.56
CA GLN A 32 -17.50 -3.42 -24.45
C GLN A 32 -17.80 -3.83 -23.01
N ALA A 33 -17.11 -3.21 -22.05
CA ALA A 33 -17.38 -3.41 -20.64
C ALA A 33 -18.79 -2.89 -20.25
N LYS A 34 -19.20 -1.73 -20.78
CA LYS A 34 -20.58 -1.23 -20.59
C LYS A 34 -21.63 -2.22 -21.13
N GLU A 35 -21.40 -2.77 -22.32
CA GLU A 35 -22.30 -3.78 -22.90
C GLU A 35 -22.41 -5.02 -22.01
N ALA A 36 -21.29 -5.50 -21.43
CA ALA A 36 -21.29 -6.63 -20.51
C ALA A 36 -22.10 -6.35 -19.23
N VAL A 37 -21.98 -5.14 -18.66
CA VAL A 37 -22.77 -4.71 -17.49
C VAL A 37 -24.26 -4.68 -17.84
N ILE A 38 -24.66 -4.11 -18.99
CA ILE A 38 -26.04 -4.03 -19.43
C ILE A 38 -26.63 -5.45 -19.64
N ALA A 39 -25.89 -6.35 -20.27
CA ALA A 39 -26.31 -7.72 -20.49
C ALA A 39 -26.55 -8.47 -19.17
N SER A 40 -25.62 -8.35 -18.21
CA SER A 40 -25.76 -8.95 -16.89
C SER A 40 -26.94 -8.37 -16.10
N ARG A 41 -27.17 -7.05 -16.18
CA ARG A 41 -28.31 -6.38 -15.56
C ARG A 41 -29.66 -6.92 -16.08
N LYS A 42 -29.79 -7.11 -17.38
CA LYS A 42 -31.00 -7.65 -17.99
C LYS A 42 -31.42 -8.98 -17.36
N ILE A 43 -30.48 -9.85 -17.02
CA ILE A 43 -30.75 -11.13 -16.35
C ILE A 43 -31.40 -10.92 -14.98
N VAL A 44 -30.89 -9.94 -14.20
CA VAL A 44 -31.48 -9.59 -12.90
C VAL A 44 -32.93 -9.05 -13.08
N ASP A 45 -33.15 -8.18 -14.05
CA ASP A 45 -34.47 -7.62 -14.32
C ASP A 45 -35.47 -8.71 -14.74
N ASP A 46 -35.02 -9.71 -15.51
CA ASP A 46 -35.82 -10.88 -15.87
C ASP A 46 -36.15 -11.74 -14.63
N ILE A 47 -35.20 -11.99 -13.73
CA ILE A 47 -35.39 -12.71 -12.47
C ILE A 47 -36.48 -12.03 -11.61
N VAL A 48 -36.40 -10.71 -11.47
CA VAL A 48 -37.38 -9.93 -10.68
C VAL A 48 -38.74 -9.96 -11.32
N ARG A 49 -38.83 -9.76 -12.65
CA ARG A 49 -40.11 -9.80 -13.42
C ARG A 49 -40.79 -11.17 -13.32
N GLU A 50 -40.01 -12.25 -13.40
CA GLU A 50 -40.48 -13.63 -13.33
C GLU A 50 -40.73 -14.12 -11.91
N LYS A 51 -40.43 -13.29 -10.90
CA LYS A 51 -40.55 -13.61 -9.46
C LYS A 51 -39.77 -14.87 -9.06
N ARG A 52 -38.64 -15.11 -9.69
CA ARG A 52 -37.76 -16.25 -9.35
C ARG A 52 -37.10 -16.01 -8.00
N VAL A 53 -37.03 -17.06 -7.16
CA VAL A 53 -36.32 -16.99 -5.88
C VAL A 53 -34.83 -17.18 -6.14
N VAL A 54 -34.05 -16.12 -5.93
CA VAL A 54 -32.61 -16.10 -6.18
C VAL A 54 -31.93 -15.37 -5.05
N TYR A 55 -30.90 -16.01 -4.44
CA TYR A 55 -30.13 -15.42 -3.35
C TYR A 55 -29.59 -14.04 -3.71
N GLY A 56 -29.76 -13.11 -2.80
CA GLY A 56 -29.22 -11.73 -2.94
C GLY A 56 -29.90 -10.87 -4.02
N VAL A 57 -30.89 -11.41 -4.74
CA VAL A 57 -31.72 -10.70 -5.73
C VAL A 57 -33.14 -10.51 -5.22
N THR A 58 -33.79 -11.61 -4.79
CA THR A 58 -35.16 -11.65 -4.30
C THR A 58 -35.28 -12.31 -2.93
N THR A 59 -34.19 -12.45 -2.20
CA THR A 59 -34.13 -12.97 -0.82
C THR A 59 -33.43 -12.00 0.09
N GLY A 60 -33.50 -12.23 1.41
CA GLY A 60 -32.59 -11.62 2.40
C GLY A 60 -31.15 -12.09 2.22
N PHE A 61 -30.26 -11.63 3.09
CA PHE A 61 -28.81 -11.83 3.00
C PHE A 61 -28.29 -12.68 4.17
N GLY A 62 -27.13 -13.34 3.98
CA GLY A 62 -26.47 -14.14 5.02
C GLY A 62 -27.40 -15.25 5.56
N SER A 63 -27.57 -15.34 6.87
CA SER A 63 -28.47 -16.30 7.53
C SER A 63 -29.95 -16.13 7.13
N LEU A 64 -30.33 -14.97 6.60
CA LEU A 64 -31.69 -14.67 6.13
C LEU A 64 -31.94 -15.07 4.67
N CYS A 65 -31.07 -15.84 4.05
CA CYS A 65 -31.13 -16.22 2.62
C CYS A 65 -32.43 -16.98 2.21
N ASN A 66 -33.13 -17.58 3.17
CA ASN A 66 -34.37 -18.30 2.95
C ASN A 66 -35.64 -17.42 3.06
N VAL A 67 -35.47 -16.11 3.37
CA VAL A 67 -36.61 -15.17 3.45
C VAL A 67 -36.81 -14.52 2.11
N SER A 68 -37.96 -14.80 1.46
CA SER A 68 -38.32 -14.17 0.19
C SER A 68 -38.80 -12.73 0.38
N ILE A 69 -38.35 -11.82 -0.47
CA ILE A 69 -38.69 -10.39 -0.45
C ILE A 69 -39.60 -10.06 -1.62
N SER A 70 -40.62 -9.26 -1.36
CA SER A 70 -41.54 -8.82 -2.41
C SER A 70 -40.84 -7.84 -3.37
N PRO A 71 -41.26 -7.76 -4.65
CA PRO A 71 -40.71 -6.74 -5.57
C PRO A 71 -40.90 -5.31 -5.06
N GLU A 72 -42.00 -5.05 -4.35
CA GLU A 72 -42.34 -3.75 -3.78
C GLU A 72 -41.35 -3.33 -2.67
N ASP A 73 -40.86 -4.30 -1.88
CA ASP A 73 -39.94 -4.07 -0.76
C ASP A 73 -38.46 -4.08 -1.18
N THR A 74 -38.18 -4.46 -2.42
CA THR A 74 -36.80 -4.66 -2.89
C THR A 74 -35.96 -3.40 -2.80
N VAL A 75 -36.50 -2.23 -3.13
CA VAL A 75 -35.76 -0.94 -3.04
C VAL A 75 -35.45 -0.59 -1.58
N GLN A 76 -36.43 -0.77 -0.70
CA GLN A 76 -36.25 -0.54 0.73
C GLN A 76 -35.21 -1.49 1.32
N LEU A 77 -35.19 -2.76 0.88
CA LEU A 77 -34.18 -3.73 1.30
C LEU A 77 -32.77 -3.27 0.95
N GLN A 78 -32.53 -2.78 -0.28
CA GLN A 78 -31.22 -2.33 -0.71
C GLN A 78 -30.75 -1.11 0.13
N GLU A 79 -31.63 -0.14 0.39
CA GLU A 79 -31.29 1.01 1.23
C GLU A 79 -31.04 0.60 2.70
N ASN A 80 -31.88 -0.25 3.26
CA ASN A 80 -31.70 -0.78 4.61
C ASN A 80 -30.38 -1.53 4.76
N LEU A 81 -29.98 -2.32 3.75
CA LEU A 81 -28.70 -3.02 3.71
C LEU A 81 -27.54 -2.02 3.88
N ILE A 82 -27.49 -0.97 3.08
CA ILE A 82 -26.43 0.04 3.13
C ILE A 82 -26.42 0.75 4.50
N ARG A 83 -27.60 1.15 5.01
CA ARG A 83 -27.72 1.83 6.31
C ARG A 83 -27.23 0.99 7.48
N THR A 84 -27.63 -0.28 7.52
CA THR A 84 -27.33 -1.17 8.67
C THR A 84 -25.91 -1.73 8.62
N HIS A 85 -25.32 -1.88 7.42
CA HIS A 85 -23.97 -2.38 7.26
C HIS A 85 -22.89 -1.29 7.39
N SER A 86 -23.26 0.00 7.38
CA SER A 86 -22.33 1.10 7.63
C SER A 86 -22.01 1.24 9.13
N SER A 87 -21.34 0.24 9.69
CA SER A 87 -21.06 0.08 11.12
C SER A 87 -19.54 0.13 11.45
N GLY A 88 -18.78 0.93 10.69
CA GLY A 88 -17.34 1.09 10.90
C GLY A 88 -16.98 1.95 12.10
N PHE A 89 -15.73 1.81 12.59
CA PHE A 89 -15.17 2.52 13.72
C PHE A 89 -13.78 3.11 13.40
N GLY A 90 -13.35 4.07 14.19
CA GLY A 90 -12.01 4.65 14.14
C GLY A 90 -11.93 5.89 13.23
N ASP A 91 -10.69 6.28 12.95
CA ASP A 91 -10.40 7.39 12.06
C ASP A 91 -10.73 7.08 10.60
N PRO A 92 -10.92 8.10 9.74
CA PRO A 92 -11.16 7.85 8.33
C PRO A 92 -9.92 7.25 7.64
N LEU A 93 -10.15 6.37 6.68
CA LEU A 93 -9.12 5.97 5.74
C LEU A 93 -8.59 7.20 4.99
N PRO A 94 -7.30 7.24 4.62
CA PRO A 94 -6.74 8.29 3.77
C PRO A 94 -7.50 8.41 2.43
N GLU A 95 -7.60 9.62 1.90
CA GLU A 95 -8.37 9.87 0.66
C GLU A 95 -7.84 9.07 -0.53
N ASP A 96 -6.52 8.89 -0.65
CA ASP A 96 -5.92 8.07 -1.71
C ASP A 96 -6.35 6.60 -1.60
N ALA A 97 -6.42 6.05 -0.38
CA ALA A 97 -6.92 4.69 -0.16
C ALA A 97 -8.40 4.56 -0.59
N VAL A 98 -9.24 5.53 -0.21
CA VAL A 98 -10.66 5.51 -0.61
C VAL A 98 -10.81 5.63 -2.12
N ARG A 99 -10.02 6.46 -2.80
CA ARG A 99 -10.02 6.58 -4.26
C ARG A 99 -9.58 5.29 -4.96
N ALA A 100 -8.56 4.62 -4.41
CA ALA A 100 -8.14 3.29 -4.89
C ALA A 100 -9.27 2.25 -4.73
N ILE A 101 -9.95 2.24 -3.59
CA ILE A 101 -11.10 1.37 -3.31
C ILE A 101 -12.23 1.61 -4.33
N MET A 102 -12.61 2.86 -4.57
CA MET A 102 -13.63 3.22 -5.56
C MET A 102 -13.26 2.75 -6.96
N LEU A 103 -12.01 2.99 -7.38
CA LEU A 103 -11.50 2.58 -8.69
C LEU A 103 -11.56 1.07 -8.87
N ILE A 104 -11.04 0.31 -7.92
CA ILE A 104 -11.02 -1.17 -7.98
C ILE A 104 -12.44 -1.72 -7.96
N ARG A 105 -13.36 -1.09 -7.20
CA ARG A 105 -14.76 -1.49 -7.22
C ARG A 105 -15.42 -1.27 -8.58
N ILE A 106 -15.19 -0.12 -9.20
CA ILE A 106 -15.67 0.17 -10.56
C ILE A 106 -15.12 -0.88 -11.53
N ASN A 107 -13.82 -1.16 -11.50
CA ASN A 107 -13.16 -2.11 -12.39
C ASN A 107 -13.74 -3.53 -12.24
N SER A 108 -13.98 -3.98 -11.01
CA SER A 108 -14.61 -5.28 -10.71
C SER A 108 -16.03 -5.37 -11.28
N LEU A 109 -16.84 -4.32 -11.13
CA LEU A 109 -18.22 -4.27 -11.62
C LEU A 109 -18.30 -4.26 -13.15
N LEU A 110 -17.31 -3.67 -13.82
CA LEU A 110 -17.25 -3.60 -15.29
C LEU A 110 -17.05 -4.95 -15.96
N LYS A 111 -16.63 -5.97 -15.26
CA LYS A 111 -16.55 -7.34 -15.82
C LYS A 111 -17.92 -7.92 -16.17
N GLY A 112 -19.04 -7.30 -15.73
CA GLY A 112 -20.39 -7.69 -16.13
C GLY A 112 -20.92 -8.97 -15.46
N TYR A 113 -20.49 -9.28 -14.23
CA TYR A 113 -20.95 -10.47 -13.50
C TYR A 113 -21.80 -10.15 -12.26
N SER A 114 -22.03 -8.87 -11.95
CA SER A 114 -22.71 -8.45 -10.71
C SER A 114 -24.18 -8.10 -10.89
N GLY A 115 -24.68 -7.95 -12.12
CA GLY A 115 -26.07 -7.59 -12.40
C GLY A 115 -26.48 -6.20 -11.93
N ILE A 116 -25.54 -5.30 -11.79
CA ILE A 116 -25.74 -3.89 -11.44
C ILE A 116 -26.14 -3.08 -12.68
N ARG A 117 -26.91 -1.99 -12.50
CA ARG A 117 -27.18 -1.07 -13.61
C ARG A 117 -25.92 -0.29 -13.99
N LEU A 118 -25.75 -0.03 -15.30
CA LEU A 118 -24.64 0.80 -15.79
C LEU A 118 -24.68 2.19 -15.15
N SER A 119 -25.85 2.82 -15.02
CA SER A 119 -26.02 4.12 -14.39
C SER A 119 -25.51 4.20 -12.93
N THR A 120 -25.53 3.08 -12.20
CA THR A 120 -25.00 3.00 -10.83
C THR A 120 -23.47 2.95 -10.85
N VAL A 121 -22.85 2.25 -11.79
CA VAL A 121 -21.40 2.24 -11.99
C VAL A 121 -20.92 3.62 -12.45
N GLU A 122 -21.63 4.24 -13.40
CA GLU A 122 -21.34 5.61 -13.87
C GLU A 122 -21.44 6.64 -12.73
N LYS A 123 -22.36 6.45 -11.78
CA LYS A 123 -22.48 7.33 -10.62
C LYS A 123 -21.27 7.21 -9.70
N LEU A 124 -20.78 6.00 -9.42
CA LEU A 124 -19.58 5.80 -8.63
C LEU A 124 -18.35 6.39 -9.35
N LEU A 125 -18.27 6.25 -10.68
CA LEU A 125 -17.23 6.89 -11.49
C LEU A 125 -17.33 8.43 -11.45
N GLU A 126 -18.54 8.98 -11.48
CA GLU A 126 -18.77 10.42 -11.40
C GLU A 126 -18.24 10.99 -10.08
N LEU A 127 -18.51 10.32 -8.93
CA LEU A 127 -17.95 10.71 -7.64
C LEU A 127 -16.42 10.69 -7.69
N LEU A 128 -15.81 9.59 -8.15
CA LEU A 128 -14.36 9.46 -8.26
C LEU A 128 -13.73 10.57 -9.12
N ASN A 129 -14.30 10.80 -10.31
CA ASN A 129 -13.80 11.79 -11.25
C ASN A 129 -14.00 13.23 -10.77
N LYS A 130 -15.06 13.53 -10.03
CA LYS A 130 -15.31 14.86 -9.47
C LYS A 130 -14.60 15.10 -8.14
N GLY A 131 -13.97 14.06 -7.55
CA GLY A 131 -13.22 14.17 -6.30
C GLY A 131 -14.12 14.24 -5.06
N VAL A 132 -15.29 13.60 -5.10
CA VAL A 132 -16.12 13.35 -3.92
C VAL A 132 -15.64 12.04 -3.30
N THR A 133 -14.96 12.13 -2.16
CA THR A 133 -14.32 11.00 -1.48
C THR A 133 -15.14 10.60 -0.25
N PRO A 134 -15.83 9.45 -0.25
CA PRO A 134 -16.61 8.99 0.90
C PRO A 134 -15.80 8.89 2.19
N TYR A 135 -16.41 9.24 3.34
CA TYR A 135 -15.84 9.01 4.66
C TYR A 135 -15.98 7.53 5.03
N ILE A 136 -14.88 6.82 5.10
CA ILE A 136 -14.83 5.39 5.43
C ILE A 136 -14.02 5.20 6.70
N PRO A 137 -14.60 4.78 7.84
CA PRO A 137 -13.85 4.43 9.04
C PRO A 137 -12.90 3.24 8.80
N GLU A 138 -11.73 3.29 9.39
CA GLU A 138 -10.65 2.32 9.12
C GLU A 138 -10.90 0.90 9.67
N LYS A 139 -11.84 0.72 10.62
CA LYS A 139 -12.10 -0.56 11.31
C LYS A 139 -13.54 -1.00 11.12
N GLY A 140 -13.76 -2.32 11.05
CA GLY A 140 -15.10 -2.91 10.98
C GLY A 140 -15.24 -4.05 9.97
N SER A 141 -14.21 -4.36 9.16
CA SER A 141 -14.23 -5.52 8.26
C SER A 141 -13.54 -6.73 8.91
N LEU A 142 -14.21 -7.88 8.86
CA LEU A 142 -13.66 -9.21 9.16
C LEU A 142 -13.07 -9.87 7.91
N GLY A 143 -13.40 -9.37 6.72
CA GLY A 143 -13.15 -10.10 5.48
C GLY A 143 -14.01 -11.36 5.33
N ALA A 144 -15.18 -11.40 5.97
CA ALA A 144 -16.12 -12.52 5.91
C ALA A 144 -16.78 -12.63 4.53
N SER A 145 -17.70 -11.70 4.22
CA SER A 145 -18.23 -11.52 2.85
C SER A 145 -17.48 -10.39 2.12
N GLY A 146 -16.15 -10.38 2.25
CA GLY A 146 -15.32 -9.24 1.90
C GLY A 146 -15.49 -8.09 2.89
N ASP A 147 -15.52 -6.88 2.40
CA ASP A 147 -15.39 -5.64 3.16
C ASP A 147 -16.75 -4.92 3.35
N LEU A 148 -17.80 -5.62 3.80
CA LEU A 148 -19.18 -5.12 3.85
C LEU A 148 -19.31 -3.75 4.52
N ALA A 149 -18.82 -3.59 5.74
CA ALA A 149 -19.00 -2.36 6.51
C ALA A 149 -18.31 -1.16 5.84
N PRO A 150 -17.02 -1.17 5.51
CA PRO A 150 -16.39 -0.03 4.86
C PRO A 150 -16.94 0.24 3.45
N LEU A 151 -17.32 -0.78 2.67
CA LEU A 151 -17.96 -0.57 1.37
C LEU A 151 -19.36 0.05 1.52
N SER A 152 -20.08 -0.26 2.59
CA SER A 152 -21.36 0.42 2.86
C SER A 152 -21.16 1.90 3.13
N HIS A 153 -20.12 2.29 3.88
CA HIS A 153 -19.74 3.69 4.03
C HIS A 153 -19.40 4.36 2.70
N MET A 154 -18.73 3.65 1.78
CA MET A 154 -18.45 4.15 0.42
C MET A 154 -19.72 4.50 -0.35
N VAL A 155 -20.79 3.70 -0.17
CA VAL A 155 -22.05 3.85 -0.92
C VAL A 155 -22.96 4.92 -0.34
N LEU A 156 -22.92 5.19 0.96
CA LEU A 156 -23.81 6.16 1.62
C LEU A 156 -23.93 7.50 0.87
N PRO A 157 -22.84 8.18 0.45
CA PRO A 157 -22.95 9.45 -0.27
C PRO A 157 -23.69 9.35 -1.61
N MET A 158 -23.62 8.21 -2.31
CA MET A 158 -24.37 7.99 -3.55
C MET A 158 -25.89 8.13 -3.35
N LEU A 159 -26.35 7.85 -2.12
CA LEU A 159 -27.75 7.96 -1.68
C LEU A 159 -28.07 9.32 -1.03
N GLY A 160 -27.11 10.24 -0.95
CA GLY A 160 -27.24 11.49 -0.20
C GLY A 160 -27.14 11.31 1.31
N LEU A 161 -26.59 10.18 1.78
CA LEU A 161 -26.46 9.82 3.20
C LEU A 161 -24.98 9.86 3.62
N GLY A 162 -24.72 9.65 4.92
CA GLY A 162 -23.37 9.61 5.48
C GLY A 162 -22.59 10.90 5.28
N GLN A 163 -21.28 10.77 5.08
CA GLN A 163 -20.35 11.90 4.93
C GLN A 163 -19.37 11.65 3.78
N ALA A 164 -18.84 12.74 3.20
CA ALA A 164 -17.78 12.69 2.19
C ALA A 164 -16.89 13.91 2.27
N TYR A 165 -15.62 13.75 1.88
CA TYR A 165 -14.72 14.88 1.62
C TYR A 165 -14.98 15.42 0.22
N TYR A 166 -15.05 16.75 0.12
CA TYR A 166 -15.08 17.46 -1.14
C TYR A 166 -14.30 18.77 -1.02
N LYS A 167 -13.30 18.98 -1.89
CA LYS A 167 -12.38 20.13 -1.84
C LYS A 167 -11.75 20.35 -0.45
N GLY A 168 -11.35 19.28 0.22
CA GLY A 168 -10.71 19.30 1.53
C GLY A 168 -11.66 19.55 2.72
N GLN A 169 -12.97 19.59 2.51
CA GLN A 169 -13.98 19.77 3.56
C GLN A 169 -14.78 18.48 3.77
N LEU A 170 -14.98 18.10 5.02
CA LEU A 170 -15.90 17.02 5.39
C LEU A 170 -17.32 17.56 5.44
N LEU A 171 -18.18 17.03 4.59
CA LEU A 171 -19.57 17.43 4.40
C LEU A 171 -20.52 16.26 4.63
N SER A 172 -21.81 16.54 4.82
CA SER A 172 -22.83 15.49 4.69
C SER A 172 -22.84 14.96 3.24
N GLY A 173 -23.27 13.71 3.05
CA GLY A 173 -23.35 13.11 1.70
C GLY A 173 -24.17 13.95 0.73
N GLN A 174 -25.31 14.50 1.17
CA GLN A 174 -26.15 15.37 0.33
C GLN A 174 -25.44 16.68 -0.03
N GLU A 175 -24.84 17.37 0.93
CA GLU A 175 -24.12 18.63 0.67
C GLU A 175 -22.91 18.41 -0.27
N ALA A 176 -22.19 17.30 -0.13
CA ALA A 176 -21.08 16.97 -1.02
C ALA A 176 -21.57 16.74 -2.47
N LEU A 177 -22.68 16.05 -2.64
CA LEU A 177 -23.31 15.85 -3.95
C LEU A 177 -23.78 17.18 -4.56
N ASP A 178 -24.48 18.00 -3.78
CA ASP A 178 -25.03 19.29 -4.24
C ASP A 178 -23.90 20.23 -4.69
N GLN A 179 -22.81 20.33 -3.92
CA GLN A 179 -21.67 21.16 -4.27
C GLN A 179 -20.89 20.62 -5.48
N ALA A 180 -20.88 19.30 -5.70
CA ALA A 180 -20.25 18.67 -6.85
C ALA A 180 -21.15 18.66 -8.09
N GLY A 181 -22.43 19.06 -7.97
CA GLY A 181 -23.42 18.97 -9.05
C GLY A 181 -23.68 17.52 -9.45
N ILE A 182 -23.88 16.63 -8.48
CA ILE A 182 -24.15 15.21 -8.67
C ILE A 182 -25.54 14.88 -8.11
N GLU A 183 -26.38 14.25 -8.91
CA GLU A 183 -27.67 13.77 -8.43
C GLU A 183 -27.51 12.45 -7.68
N LYS A 184 -28.20 12.32 -6.53
CA LYS A 184 -28.26 11.05 -5.80
C LYS A 184 -29.00 9.98 -6.59
N ILE A 185 -28.73 8.72 -6.28
CA ILE A 185 -29.43 7.57 -6.90
C ILE A 185 -30.33 6.85 -5.91
N GLN A 186 -31.23 6.04 -6.45
CA GLN A 186 -31.96 5.03 -5.72
C GLN A 186 -31.53 3.65 -6.23
N LEU A 187 -31.20 2.74 -5.30
CA LEU A 187 -30.73 1.39 -5.63
C LEU A 187 -31.90 0.50 -6.07
N ALA A 188 -31.64 -0.32 -7.08
CA ALA A 188 -32.54 -1.37 -7.53
C ALA A 188 -32.10 -2.74 -6.97
N ALA A 189 -32.89 -3.79 -7.27
CA ALA A 189 -32.56 -5.17 -6.85
C ALA A 189 -31.12 -5.55 -7.14
N LYS A 190 -30.46 -6.26 -6.21
CA LYS A 190 -29.06 -6.71 -6.25
C LYS A 190 -28.02 -5.60 -6.06
N GLU A 191 -28.32 -4.32 -6.32
CA GLU A 191 -27.31 -3.24 -6.38
C GLU A 191 -26.65 -2.93 -5.05
N GLY A 192 -27.41 -2.97 -3.95
CA GLY A 192 -26.84 -2.80 -2.62
C GLY A 192 -25.76 -3.85 -2.35
N LEU A 193 -26.09 -5.12 -2.56
CA LEU A 193 -25.14 -6.21 -2.39
C LEU A 193 -23.98 -6.11 -3.40
N ALA A 194 -24.26 -5.84 -4.68
CA ALA A 194 -23.24 -5.67 -5.71
C ALA A 194 -22.23 -4.55 -5.41
N LEU A 195 -22.60 -3.53 -4.66
CA LEU A 195 -21.71 -2.43 -4.28
C LEU A 195 -20.86 -2.73 -3.05
N ILE A 196 -21.29 -3.64 -2.16
CA ILE A 196 -20.61 -3.83 -0.87
C ILE A 196 -19.99 -5.22 -0.68
N ASN A 197 -20.37 -6.22 -1.49
CA ASN A 197 -19.84 -7.57 -1.37
C ASN A 197 -18.53 -7.70 -2.15
N GLY A 198 -17.43 -7.99 -1.47
CA GLY A 198 -16.12 -8.19 -2.10
C GLY A 198 -14.95 -7.56 -1.35
N THR A 199 -13.75 -7.75 -1.88
CA THR A 199 -12.44 -7.54 -1.24
C THR A 199 -11.79 -6.18 -1.56
N THR A 200 -12.53 -5.24 -2.12
CA THR A 200 -11.92 -4.04 -2.73
C THR A 200 -11.33 -3.06 -1.72
N VAL A 201 -11.73 -3.09 -0.43
CA VAL A 201 -11.11 -2.23 0.60
C VAL A 201 -9.74 -2.75 1.00
N LEU A 202 -9.66 -4.02 1.36
CA LEU A 202 -8.35 -4.63 1.69
C LEU A 202 -7.40 -4.57 0.48
N THR A 203 -7.91 -4.74 -0.73
CA THR A 203 -7.13 -4.66 -1.98
C THR A 203 -6.67 -3.22 -2.25
N GLY A 204 -7.52 -2.21 -2.05
CA GLY A 204 -7.15 -0.81 -2.24
C GLY A 204 -6.04 -0.35 -1.29
N ILE A 205 -6.18 -0.66 0.00
CA ILE A 205 -5.14 -0.37 1.01
C ILE A 205 -3.84 -1.13 0.68
N GLY A 206 -3.96 -2.43 0.39
CA GLY A 206 -2.82 -3.28 0.11
C GLY A 206 -2.11 -2.95 -1.20
N ALA A 207 -2.82 -2.50 -2.23
CA ALA A 207 -2.24 -2.06 -3.51
C ALA A 207 -1.32 -0.84 -3.30
N LEU A 208 -1.81 0.19 -2.58
CA LEU A 208 -0.98 1.35 -2.24
C LEU A 208 0.24 0.94 -1.41
N ALA A 209 0.05 0.09 -0.39
CA ALA A 209 1.14 -0.38 0.45
C ALA A 209 2.16 -1.23 -0.34
N THR A 210 1.72 -2.00 -1.33
CA THR A 210 2.60 -2.81 -2.20
C THR A 210 3.43 -1.90 -3.10
N TYR A 211 2.83 -0.93 -3.77
CA TYR A 211 3.55 0.04 -4.60
C TYR A 211 4.61 0.77 -3.78
N ASP A 212 4.22 1.30 -2.66
CA ASP A 212 5.10 2.03 -1.76
C ASP A 212 6.19 1.15 -1.14
N GLY A 213 5.88 -0.12 -0.89
CA GLY A 213 6.85 -1.12 -0.46
C GLY A 213 7.95 -1.37 -1.49
N ILE A 214 7.59 -1.39 -2.78
CA ILE A 214 8.55 -1.48 -3.89
C ILE A 214 9.50 -0.27 -3.89
N GLN A 215 8.98 0.94 -3.69
CA GLN A 215 9.82 2.13 -3.59
C GLN A 215 10.74 2.06 -2.36
N LEU A 216 10.22 1.62 -1.20
CA LEU A 216 11.01 1.46 0.02
C LEU A 216 12.19 0.47 -0.16
N LEU A 217 12.01 -0.61 -0.92
CA LEU A 217 13.09 -1.55 -1.22
C LEU A 217 14.24 -0.91 -1.99
N LYS A 218 13.95 -0.04 -2.95
CA LYS A 218 14.96 0.74 -3.67
C LYS A 218 15.65 1.75 -2.75
N LEU A 219 14.88 2.46 -1.94
CA LEU A 219 15.42 3.39 -0.95
C LEU A 219 16.32 2.69 0.09
N SER A 220 15.98 1.47 0.49
CA SER A 220 16.80 0.69 1.43
C SER A 220 18.15 0.27 0.83
N ASP A 221 18.21 -0.02 -0.47
CA ASP A 221 19.48 -0.26 -1.16
C ASP A 221 20.34 1.01 -1.21
N ILE A 222 19.73 2.18 -1.45
CA ILE A 222 20.45 3.48 -1.41
C ILE A 222 20.98 3.75 -0.01
N ALA A 223 20.17 3.55 1.04
CA ALA A 223 20.57 3.70 2.43
C ALA A 223 21.74 2.77 2.79
N GLY A 224 21.64 1.50 2.38
CA GLY A 224 22.70 0.51 2.57
C GLY A 224 23.99 0.89 1.86
N ALA A 225 23.93 1.39 0.62
CA ALA A 225 25.09 1.84 -0.14
C ALA A 225 25.75 3.08 0.52
N LEU A 226 24.98 4.06 0.98
CA LEU A 226 25.51 5.20 1.74
C LEU A 226 26.20 4.73 3.04
N SER A 227 25.59 3.80 3.77
CA SER A 227 26.19 3.20 4.98
C SER A 227 27.47 2.43 4.66
N MET A 228 27.56 1.75 3.51
CA MET A 228 28.80 1.13 3.01
C MET A 228 29.90 2.16 2.83
N GLU A 229 29.63 3.31 2.23
CA GLU A 229 30.62 4.37 2.02
C GLU A 229 31.08 5.03 3.33
N VAL A 230 30.18 5.20 4.30
CA VAL A 230 30.57 5.68 5.65
C VAL A 230 31.61 4.76 6.27
N HIS A 231 31.40 3.45 6.17
CA HIS A 231 32.23 2.44 6.83
C HIS A 231 33.42 1.94 5.99
N ASN A 232 33.71 2.54 4.83
CA ASN A 232 34.66 2.00 3.85
C ASN A 232 34.39 0.49 3.62
N GLY A 233 33.16 0.17 3.24
CA GLY A 233 32.67 -1.21 3.11
C GLY A 233 33.43 -2.03 2.08
N ILE A 234 33.54 -3.33 2.32
CA ILE A 234 34.19 -4.28 1.42
C ILE A 234 33.24 -4.61 0.26
N THR A 235 33.71 -4.49 -0.99
CA THR A 235 32.87 -4.67 -2.19
C THR A 235 32.69 -6.12 -2.64
N SER A 236 33.61 -7.03 -2.29
CA SER A 236 33.55 -8.42 -2.73
C SER A 236 32.28 -9.21 -2.35
N PRO A 237 31.57 -8.90 -1.23
CA PRO A 237 30.28 -9.54 -0.95
C PRO A 237 29.16 -9.27 -1.98
N PHE A 238 29.38 -8.36 -2.92
CA PHE A 238 28.41 -7.99 -3.95
C PHE A 238 28.80 -8.49 -5.35
N GLU A 239 29.90 -9.24 -5.49
CA GLU A 239 30.35 -9.79 -6.76
C GLU A 239 29.35 -10.81 -7.34
N GLU A 240 29.19 -10.81 -8.66
CA GLU A 240 28.18 -11.59 -9.35
C GLU A 240 28.36 -13.10 -9.15
N ASP A 241 29.61 -13.58 -9.19
CA ASP A 241 29.94 -14.99 -9.00
C ASP A 241 29.41 -15.55 -7.68
N LEU A 242 29.43 -14.72 -6.60
CA LEU A 242 28.90 -15.12 -5.30
C LEU A 242 27.38 -15.35 -5.34
N HIS A 243 26.65 -14.56 -6.11
CA HIS A 243 25.19 -14.59 -6.13
C HIS A 243 24.64 -15.55 -7.19
N SER A 244 25.36 -15.75 -8.30
CA SER A 244 24.97 -16.68 -9.38
C SER A 244 24.87 -18.14 -8.91
N ILE A 245 25.66 -18.54 -7.92
CA ILE A 245 25.61 -19.89 -7.31
C ILE A 245 24.48 -20.07 -6.27
N ARG A 246 23.78 -18.99 -5.92
CA ARG A 246 22.56 -18.99 -5.09
C ARG A 246 21.52 -18.05 -5.70
N PRO A 247 20.88 -18.44 -6.80
CA PRO A 247 20.16 -17.55 -7.72
C PRO A 247 18.75 -17.17 -7.23
N GLN A 248 18.64 -16.62 -6.02
CA GLN A 248 17.42 -15.96 -5.55
C GLN A 248 17.29 -14.60 -6.25
N SER A 249 16.18 -14.35 -6.93
CA SER A 249 16.01 -13.17 -7.80
C SER A 249 16.24 -11.86 -7.08
N GLY A 250 15.63 -11.67 -5.90
CA GLY A 250 15.82 -10.46 -5.11
C GLY A 250 17.25 -10.28 -4.60
N GLN A 251 17.96 -11.40 -4.28
CA GLN A 251 19.36 -11.33 -3.86
C GLN A 251 20.27 -10.88 -5.02
N LEU A 252 20.07 -11.41 -6.22
CA LEU A 252 20.78 -11.00 -7.44
C LEU A 252 20.52 -9.51 -7.75
N ALA A 253 19.26 -9.10 -7.72
CA ALA A 253 18.86 -7.71 -7.96
C ALA A 253 19.53 -6.76 -6.95
N THR A 254 19.51 -7.11 -5.66
CA THR A 254 20.12 -6.29 -4.61
C THR A 254 21.63 -6.16 -4.79
N ALA A 255 22.33 -7.27 -5.07
CA ALA A 255 23.77 -7.23 -5.31
C ALA A 255 24.13 -6.33 -6.50
N ARG A 256 23.35 -6.42 -7.60
CA ARG A 256 23.49 -5.55 -8.77
C ARG A 256 23.23 -4.09 -8.41
N ASN A 257 22.16 -3.79 -7.68
CA ASN A 257 21.83 -2.43 -7.27
C ASN A 257 22.95 -1.80 -6.44
N ILE A 258 23.50 -2.53 -5.47
CA ILE A 258 24.63 -2.03 -4.64
C ILE A 258 25.87 -1.79 -5.49
N ARG A 259 26.20 -2.68 -6.44
CA ARG A 259 27.33 -2.45 -7.37
C ARG A 259 27.10 -1.17 -8.20
N ASN A 260 25.91 -0.98 -8.75
CA ASN A 260 25.56 0.20 -9.55
C ASN A 260 25.64 1.49 -8.70
N LEU A 261 25.09 1.45 -7.49
CA LEU A 261 25.10 2.60 -6.58
C LEU A 261 26.54 3.03 -6.20
N LEU A 262 27.41 2.05 -5.95
CA LEU A 262 28.80 2.26 -5.50
C LEU A 262 29.80 2.40 -6.66
N GLU A 263 29.36 2.33 -7.93
CA GLU A 263 30.25 2.47 -9.09
C GLU A 263 31.08 3.78 -9.01
N GLY A 264 32.40 3.66 -9.08
CA GLY A 264 33.33 4.80 -9.00
C GLY A 264 33.59 5.34 -7.59
N SER A 265 32.95 4.81 -6.55
CA SER A 265 33.20 5.25 -5.17
C SER A 265 34.65 4.99 -4.75
N LYS A 266 35.24 5.99 -4.08
CA LYS A 266 36.53 5.87 -3.39
C LYS A 266 36.38 5.72 -1.87
N ASN A 267 35.14 5.59 -1.39
CA ASN A 267 34.82 5.35 0.02
C ASN A 267 34.52 3.85 0.29
N THR A 268 35.06 2.95 -0.52
CA THR A 268 34.94 1.50 -0.35
C THR A 268 36.32 0.87 -0.25
N THR A 269 36.41 -0.39 0.14
CA THR A 269 37.67 -1.11 0.29
C THR A 269 37.57 -2.55 -0.22
N VAL A 270 38.73 -3.23 -0.25
CA VAL A 270 38.82 -4.67 -0.54
C VAL A 270 39.19 -5.44 0.74
N ALA A 271 38.84 -6.73 0.78
CA ALA A 271 39.18 -7.59 1.90
C ALA A 271 40.71 -7.56 2.19
N THR A 272 41.06 -7.71 3.44
CA THR A 272 42.48 -7.70 3.96
C THR A 272 43.20 -6.35 3.98
N GLN A 273 42.66 -5.31 3.34
CA GLN A 273 43.29 -4.00 3.34
C GLN A 273 43.14 -3.28 4.70
N GLN A 274 41.92 -3.27 5.24
CA GLN A 274 41.58 -2.69 6.55
C GLN A 274 41.06 -3.74 7.53
N ARG A 275 40.29 -4.72 7.03
CA ARG A 275 39.70 -5.83 7.77
C ARG A 275 39.41 -7.00 6.83
N VAL A 276 39.22 -8.19 7.40
CA VAL A 276 38.97 -9.42 6.62
C VAL A 276 37.53 -9.45 6.09
N GLN A 277 36.53 -9.01 6.85
CA GLN A 277 35.13 -8.99 6.48
C GLN A 277 34.35 -7.92 7.22
N ASP A 278 33.22 -7.51 6.63
CA ASP A 278 32.25 -6.61 7.23
C ASP A 278 31.25 -7.34 8.15
N PRO A 279 30.57 -6.62 9.04
CA PRO A 279 29.42 -7.16 9.77
C PRO A 279 28.27 -7.48 8.83
N TYR A 280 27.32 -8.31 9.29
CA TYR A 280 26.20 -8.81 8.48
C TYR A 280 25.31 -7.70 7.94
N THR A 281 25.09 -6.61 8.69
CA THR A 281 24.27 -5.47 8.26
C THR A 281 24.80 -4.78 7.00
N LEU A 282 26.06 -4.99 6.65
CA LEU A 282 26.71 -4.51 5.43
C LEU A 282 26.90 -5.65 4.42
N ARG A 283 27.63 -6.72 4.76
CA ARG A 283 27.95 -7.76 3.78
C ARG A 283 26.80 -8.68 3.40
N CYS A 284 25.75 -8.76 4.22
CA CYS A 284 24.56 -9.56 3.95
C CYS A 284 23.36 -8.73 3.41
N ILE A 285 23.59 -7.47 2.99
CA ILE A 285 22.56 -6.66 2.34
C ILE A 285 21.85 -7.43 1.23
N PRO A 286 22.54 -8.14 0.29
CA PRO A 286 21.88 -8.86 -0.76
C PRO A 286 20.92 -9.95 -0.28
N GLN A 287 21.29 -10.69 0.76
CA GLN A 287 20.49 -11.78 1.31
C GLN A 287 19.26 -11.26 2.06
N ILE A 288 19.42 -10.16 2.81
CA ILE A 288 18.36 -9.59 3.66
C ILE A 288 17.34 -8.81 2.82
N HIS A 289 17.81 -7.81 2.06
CA HIS A 289 16.92 -7.03 1.18
C HIS A 289 16.31 -7.90 0.08
N GLY A 290 17.10 -8.87 -0.45
CA GLY A 290 16.65 -9.78 -1.48
C GLY A 290 15.47 -10.64 -1.05
N ALA A 291 15.46 -11.17 0.18
CA ALA A 291 14.35 -11.94 0.70
C ALA A 291 13.05 -11.11 0.76
N SER A 292 13.15 -9.84 1.18
CA SER A 292 12.01 -8.92 1.18
C SER A 292 11.54 -8.59 -0.24
N LYS A 293 12.47 -8.45 -1.21
CA LYS A 293 12.14 -8.23 -2.63
C LYS A 293 11.36 -9.39 -3.23
N ASP A 294 11.80 -10.63 -3.00
CA ASP A 294 11.12 -11.84 -3.49
C ASP A 294 9.70 -11.94 -2.89
N SER A 295 9.54 -11.61 -1.60
CA SER A 295 8.23 -11.60 -0.94
C SER A 295 7.30 -10.53 -1.53
N ILE A 296 7.79 -9.32 -1.77
CA ILE A 296 6.98 -8.22 -2.33
C ILE A 296 6.66 -8.47 -3.80
N ALA A 297 7.54 -9.12 -4.57
CA ALA A 297 7.24 -9.53 -5.94
C ALA A 297 6.06 -10.51 -5.99
N TYR A 298 6.01 -11.48 -5.08
CA TYR A 298 4.86 -12.37 -4.92
C TYR A 298 3.57 -11.59 -4.57
N VAL A 299 3.64 -10.64 -3.64
CA VAL A 299 2.48 -9.82 -3.25
C VAL A 299 1.99 -9.00 -4.43
N LYS A 300 2.90 -8.36 -5.20
CA LYS A 300 2.57 -7.59 -6.41
C LYS A 300 1.78 -8.43 -7.40
N GLU A 301 2.25 -9.65 -7.70
CA GLU A 301 1.53 -10.58 -8.60
C GLU A 301 0.09 -10.82 -8.12
N LYS A 302 -0.13 -11.05 -6.82
CA LYS A 302 -1.48 -11.30 -6.27
C LYS A 302 -2.36 -10.05 -6.32
N VAL A 303 -1.81 -8.89 -6.03
CA VAL A 303 -2.53 -7.61 -6.14
C VAL A 303 -2.95 -7.35 -7.58
N GLU A 304 -2.07 -7.55 -8.57
CA GLU A 304 -2.39 -7.34 -10.00
C GLU A 304 -3.50 -8.27 -10.52
N ILE A 305 -3.60 -9.47 -9.97
CA ILE A 305 -4.73 -10.37 -10.24
C ILE A 305 -6.01 -9.83 -9.58
N GLU A 306 -5.95 -9.46 -8.29
CA GLU A 306 -7.12 -9.11 -7.51
C GLU A 306 -7.77 -7.80 -7.97
N ILE A 307 -7.00 -6.77 -8.35
CA ILE A 307 -7.54 -5.50 -8.87
C ILE A 307 -8.31 -5.67 -10.19
N ASN A 308 -8.15 -6.83 -10.86
CA ASN A 308 -8.83 -7.22 -12.09
C ASN A 308 -9.79 -8.41 -11.88
N SER A 309 -10.22 -8.68 -10.65
CA SER A 309 -11.06 -9.84 -10.30
C SER A 309 -12.50 -9.46 -10.00
N VAL A 310 -13.41 -10.44 -10.18
CA VAL A 310 -14.79 -10.37 -9.68
C VAL A 310 -14.83 -10.98 -8.29
N THR A 311 -15.08 -10.14 -7.29
CA THR A 311 -15.11 -10.53 -5.88
C THR A 311 -16.50 -10.46 -5.26
N ASP A 312 -17.55 -10.44 -6.09
CA ASP A 312 -18.98 -10.38 -5.70
C ASP A 312 -19.59 -11.78 -5.49
N ASN A 313 -20.77 -11.83 -4.91
CA ASN A 313 -21.66 -12.99 -4.79
C ASN A 313 -23.13 -12.53 -4.63
N PRO A 314 -24.08 -13.15 -5.31
CA PRO A 314 -23.91 -14.19 -6.33
C PRO A 314 -23.36 -13.64 -7.65
N ILE A 315 -22.73 -14.51 -8.41
CA ILE A 315 -22.21 -14.24 -9.75
C ILE A 315 -23.30 -14.53 -10.79
N ILE A 316 -23.44 -13.66 -11.78
CA ILE A 316 -24.33 -13.83 -12.93
C ILE A 316 -23.47 -14.14 -14.15
N THR A 317 -23.55 -15.36 -14.67
CA THR A 317 -22.77 -15.77 -15.85
C THR A 317 -23.35 -15.19 -17.14
N LYS A 318 -22.54 -15.19 -18.20
CA LYS A 318 -22.99 -14.75 -19.54
C LYS A 318 -24.14 -15.59 -20.11
N GLU A 319 -24.22 -16.84 -19.68
CA GLU A 319 -25.29 -17.78 -20.06
C GLU A 319 -26.58 -17.60 -19.24
N GLY A 320 -26.60 -16.67 -18.28
CA GLY A 320 -27.76 -16.37 -17.45
C GLY A 320 -27.90 -17.25 -16.21
N HIS A 321 -26.88 -18.03 -15.86
CA HIS A 321 -26.87 -18.76 -14.60
C HIS A 321 -26.51 -17.85 -13.44
N VAL A 322 -27.14 -18.06 -12.30
CA VAL A 322 -26.79 -17.39 -11.04
C VAL A 322 -26.10 -18.39 -10.12
N ILE A 323 -24.87 -18.10 -9.77
CA ILE A 323 -24.03 -19.00 -8.97
C ILE A 323 -23.70 -18.32 -7.66
N SER A 324 -24.08 -18.93 -6.55
CA SER A 324 -23.60 -18.53 -5.22
C SER A 324 -22.30 -19.26 -4.91
N GLY A 325 -21.25 -18.48 -4.60
CA GLY A 325 -19.91 -18.97 -4.35
C GLY A 325 -19.18 -18.13 -3.29
N GLY A 326 -17.85 -18.22 -3.26
CA GLY A 326 -17.00 -17.61 -2.24
C GLY A 326 -15.99 -16.59 -2.76
N ASN A 327 -16.19 -15.98 -3.93
CA ASN A 327 -15.22 -15.04 -4.51
C ASN A 327 -15.02 -13.76 -3.67
N PHE A 328 -15.92 -13.49 -2.76
CA PHE A 328 -15.81 -12.41 -1.77
C PHE A 328 -14.80 -12.72 -0.65
N HIS A 329 -14.35 -13.96 -0.50
CA HIS A 329 -13.49 -14.35 0.61
C HIS A 329 -12.10 -13.72 0.48
N GLY A 330 -11.68 -12.98 1.50
CA GLY A 330 -10.45 -12.20 1.46
C GLY A 330 -9.15 -13.00 1.64
N GLU A 331 -9.20 -14.32 1.88
CA GLU A 331 -8.02 -15.15 2.17
C GLU A 331 -6.92 -15.09 1.10
N PRO A 332 -7.22 -15.06 -0.22
CA PRO A 332 -6.21 -14.94 -1.25
C PRO A 332 -5.33 -13.69 -1.13
N MET A 333 -5.83 -12.65 -0.44
CA MET A 333 -5.11 -11.39 -0.21
C MET A 333 -4.63 -11.23 1.24
N ALA A 334 -5.29 -11.86 2.21
CA ALA A 334 -4.93 -11.76 3.62
C ALA A 334 -3.51 -12.26 3.89
N GLN A 335 -3.16 -13.44 3.38
CA GLN A 335 -1.81 -14.02 3.51
C GLN A 335 -0.76 -13.17 2.79
N PRO A 336 -0.93 -12.76 1.51
CA PRO A 336 0.00 -11.85 0.86
C PRO A 336 0.25 -10.55 1.64
N PHE A 337 -0.77 -9.94 2.25
CA PHE A 337 -0.57 -8.71 3.02
C PHE A 337 0.13 -8.93 4.36
N ASP A 338 -0.04 -10.08 5.00
CA ASP A 338 0.80 -10.46 6.15
C ASP A 338 2.27 -10.69 5.70
N PHE A 339 2.51 -11.31 4.55
CA PHE A 339 3.86 -11.46 3.99
C PHE A 339 4.48 -10.10 3.64
N LEU A 340 3.69 -9.16 3.12
CA LEU A 340 4.12 -7.78 2.91
C LEU A 340 4.57 -7.13 4.23
N GLY A 341 3.76 -7.26 5.27
CA GLY A 341 4.09 -6.73 6.61
C GLY A 341 5.39 -7.31 7.16
N ILE A 342 5.60 -8.63 7.04
CA ILE A 342 6.84 -9.30 7.46
C ILE A 342 8.05 -8.78 6.67
N ALA A 343 7.94 -8.71 5.34
CA ALA A 343 9.02 -8.24 4.47
C ALA A 343 9.44 -6.79 4.78
N LEU A 344 8.47 -5.90 4.97
CA LEU A 344 8.72 -4.49 5.29
C LEU A 344 9.30 -4.32 6.71
N SER A 345 8.90 -5.17 7.65
CA SER A 345 9.43 -5.20 9.02
C SER A 345 10.93 -5.51 9.04
N GLU A 346 11.38 -6.48 8.22
CA GLU A 346 12.80 -6.83 8.11
C GLU A 346 13.65 -5.72 7.50
N ILE A 347 13.11 -4.96 6.56
CA ILE A 347 13.77 -3.75 6.03
C ILE A 347 13.97 -2.72 7.13
N GLY A 348 12.93 -2.46 7.95
CA GLY A 348 13.03 -1.58 9.10
C GLY A 348 14.07 -2.06 10.12
N ASN A 349 14.09 -3.37 10.43
CA ASN A 349 15.03 -3.98 11.35
C ASN A 349 16.50 -3.78 10.93
N VAL A 350 16.85 -4.15 9.70
CA VAL A 350 18.22 -4.06 9.23
C VAL A 350 18.69 -2.60 9.08
N SER A 351 17.79 -1.72 8.67
CA SER A 351 18.06 -0.28 8.58
C SER A 351 18.36 0.31 9.97
N GLU A 352 17.54 -0.03 10.98
CA GLU A 352 17.77 0.39 12.37
C GLU A 352 19.14 -0.09 12.90
N ARG A 353 19.53 -1.34 12.60
CA ARG A 353 20.86 -1.84 12.97
C ARG A 353 22.01 -1.07 12.30
N ARG A 354 21.80 -0.53 11.10
CA ARG A 354 22.78 0.34 10.44
C ARG A 354 22.79 1.75 11.05
N VAL A 355 21.62 2.29 11.45
CA VAL A 355 21.55 3.56 12.21
C VAL A 355 22.33 3.45 13.51
N GLU A 356 22.14 2.37 14.30
CA GLU A 356 22.93 2.12 15.51
C GLU A 356 24.43 2.11 15.21
N ARG A 357 24.83 1.42 14.14
CA ARG A 357 26.23 1.32 13.75
C ARG A 357 26.83 2.67 13.35
N LEU A 358 26.07 3.54 12.69
CA LEU A 358 26.52 4.88 12.30
C LEU A 358 26.78 5.77 13.52
N VAL A 359 25.88 5.76 14.50
CA VAL A 359 25.94 6.65 15.67
C VAL A 359 26.87 6.16 16.77
N ASN A 360 27.26 4.88 16.74
CA ASN A 360 28.14 4.25 17.72
C ASN A 360 29.61 4.43 17.33
N SER A 361 30.32 5.29 18.05
CA SER A 361 31.73 5.60 17.77
C SER A 361 32.69 4.40 17.85
N GLN A 362 32.35 3.37 18.62
CA GLN A 362 33.15 2.15 18.70
C GLN A 362 33.09 1.35 17.39
N LEU A 363 31.98 1.47 16.64
CA LEU A 363 31.71 0.76 15.39
C LEU A 363 32.04 1.60 14.16
N SER A 364 31.65 2.87 14.15
CA SER A 364 31.86 3.78 13.02
C SER A 364 33.24 4.40 12.97
N LYS A 365 33.90 4.52 14.12
CA LYS A 365 35.14 5.31 14.30
C LYS A 365 34.96 6.82 14.05
N LEU A 366 33.71 7.27 14.02
CA LEU A 366 33.31 8.68 13.94
C LEU A 366 32.98 9.22 15.34
N PRO A 367 32.85 10.54 15.52
CA PRO A 367 32.42 11.11 16.79
C PRO A 367 31.09 10.47 17.26
N SER A 368 30.97 10.18 18.57
CA SER A 368 29.79 9.57 19.17
C SER A 368 28.54 10.37 18.79
N PHE A 369 27.50 9.66 18.37
CA PHE A 369 26.21 10.24 17.99
C PHE A 369 26.29 11.29 16.87
N LEU A 370 27.35 11.25 16.05
CA LEU A 370 27.57 12.10 14.88
C LEU A 370 27.58 13.61 15.20
N VAL A 371 28.15 13.98 16.33
CA VAL A 371 28.31 15.38 16.76
C VAL A 371 29.76 15.75 16.98
N LYS A 372 30.11 17.04 16.79
CA LYS A 372 31.47 17.55 16.97
C LYS A 372 31.93 17.58 18.45
N HIS A 373 30.99 17.81 19.38
CA HIS A 373 31.23 17.94 20.81
C HIS A 373 30.43 16.96 21.65
N PRO A 374 30.75 15.64 21.61
CA PRO A 374 30.05 14.62 22.41
C PRO A 374 30.14 14.95 23.91
N GLY A 375 29.02 14.80 24.61
CA GLY A 375 28.90 15.11 26.04
C GLY A 375 28.25 16.47 26.30
N LEU A 376 28.60 17.52 25.57
CA LEU A 376 27.82 18.76 25.55
C LEU A 376 26.54 18.54 24.71
N ASN A 377 26.67 17.83 23.60
CA ASN A 377 25.61 17.53 22.65
C ASN A 377 25.36 16.02 22.56
N SER A 378 24.11 15.63 22.40
CA SER A 378 23.69 14.23 22.29
C SER A 378 23.41 13.78 20.84
N GLY A 379 23.29 14.71 19.90
CA GLY A 379 23.12 14.45 18.47
C GLY A 379 22.05 13.42 18.14
N PHE A 380 22.43 12.41 17.40
CA PHE A 380 21.53 11.33 16.96
C PHE A 380 21.28 10.22 18.01
N MET A 381 21.67 10.41 19.29
CA MET A 381 21.49 9.38 20.33
C MET A 381 20.03 8.94 20.42
N ILE A 382 19.11 9.88 20.66
CA ILE A 382 17.67 9.58 20.84
C ILE A 382 16.99 9.29 19.50
N THR A 383 17.54 9.76 18.41
CA THR A 383 17.08 9.40 17.06
C THR A 383 17.17 7.89 16.82
N GLN A 384 18.27 7.25 17.24
CA GLN A 384 18.39 5.80 17.17
C GLN A 384 17.38 5.10 18.08
N TYR A 385 17.07 5.63 19.27
CA TYR A 385 16.04 5.08 20.14
C TYR A 385 14.67 5.13 19.48
N ALA A 386 14.35 6.22 18.79
CA ALA A 386 13.12 6.34 18.01
C ALA A 386 13.02 5.26 16.92
N CYS A 387 14.10 5.04 16.16
CA CYS A 387 14.16 3.96 15.17
C CYS A 387 13.98 2.58 15.79
N ALA A 388 14.63 2.31 16.93
CA ALA A 388 14.49 1.05 17.66
C ALA A 388 13.05 0.83 18.19
N SER A 389 12.39 1.90 18.63
CA SER A 389 10.97 1.86 19.03
C SER A 389 10.07 1.47 17.86
N LEU A 390 10.23 2.10 16.69
CA LEU A 390 9.47 1.79 15.48
C LEU A 390 9.72 0.34 15.01
N ALA A 391 10.97 -0.13 15.04
CA ALA A 391 11.30 -1.51 14.70
C ALA A 391 10.66 -2.52 15.67
N SER A 392 10.60 -2.18 16.97
CA SER A 392 9.92 -3.01 17.97
C SER A 392 8.41 -3.04 17.77
N GLU A 393 7.78 -1.92 17.40
CA GLU A 393 6.36 -1.86 17.05
C GLU A 393 6.06 -2.69 15.80
N ASN A 394 6.90 -2.61 14.77
CA ASN A 394 6.77 -3.42 13.57
C ASN A 394 6.74 -4.92 13.85
N LYS A 395 7.54 -5.41 14.82
CA LYS A 395 7.50 -6.81 15.25
C LYS A 395 6.10 -7.22 15.75
N ILE A 396 5.43 -6.34 16.50
CA ILE A 396 4.08 -6.60 17.01
C ILE A 396 3.08 -6.59 15.85
N LEU A 397 3.17 -5.59 14.97
CA LEU A 397 2.31 -5.44 13.81
C LEU A 397 2.51 -6.59 12.78
N ALA A 398 3.71 -7.13 12.67
CA ALA A 398 4.01 -8.24 11.75
C ALA A 398 3.45 -9.60 12.21
N HIS A 399 2.86 -9.70 13.40
CA HIS A 399 2.14 -10.91 13.78
C HIS A 399 0.96 -11.14 12.81
N PRO A 400 0.86 -12.29 12.11
CA PRO A 400 -0.12 -12.50 11.07
C PRO A 400 -1.56 -12.32 11.55
N ALA A 401 -2.38 -11.60 10.80
CA ALA A 401 -3.81 -11.47 11.03
C ALA A 401 -4.60 -12.60 10.37
N SER A 402 -4.12 -13.09 9.21
CA SER A 402 -4.77 -14.13 8.42
C SER A 402 -4.86 -15.51 9.11
N VAL A 403 -4.17 -15.69 10.23
CA VAL A 403 -4.20 -16.95 11.01
C VAL A 403 -5.28 -16.95 12.11
N ASP A 404 -6.12 -15.92 12.16
CA ASP A 404 -7.23 -15.78 13.10
C ASP A 404 -8.58 -15.85 12.38
N SER A 405 -9.59 -16.39 13.05
CA SER A 405 -10.95 -16.47 12.53
C SER A 405 -11.97 -16.44 13.65
N ILE A 406 -12.99 -15.59 13.49
CA ILE A 406 -14.09 -15.41 14.45
C ILE A 406 -15.42 -15.61 13.71
N PRO A 407 -16.25 -16.63 14.06
CA PRO A 407 -17.52 -16.85 13.38
C PRO A 407 -18.49 -15.65 13.51
N SER A 408 -19.23 -15.38 12.46
CA SER A 408 -20.24 -14.31 12.40
C SER A 408 -21.52 -14.77 11.71
N CYS A 409 -22.52 -13.89 11.61
CA CYS A 409 -23.79 -14.12 10.92
C CYS A 409 -24.47 -15.45 11.32
N GLU A 410 -24.63 -15.69 12.64
CA GLU A 410 -25.23 -16.92 13.19
C GLU A 410 -24.52 -18.21 12.73
N ASN A 411 -23.17 -18.16 12.61
CA ASN A 411 -22.30 -19.21 12.06
C ASN A 411 -22.50 -19.53 10.58
N GLN A 412 -23.24 -18.74 9.82
CA GLN A 412 -23.27 -18.86 8.36
C GLN A 412 -21.91 -18.46 7.74
N GLU A 413 -21.21 -17.53 8.39
CA GLU A 413 -19.83 -17.09 8.08
C GLU A 413 -18.91 -17.63 9.17
N ASP A 414 -18.63 -18.92 9.15
CA ASP A 414 -17.91 -19.66 10.18
C ASP A 414 -16.40 -19.64 10.02
N PHE A 415 -15.89 -19.11 8.90
CA PHE A 415 -14.47 -18.87 8.63
C PHE A 415 -14.27 -17.54 7.90
N VAL A 416 -13.41 -16.66 8.44
CA VAL A 416 -13.16 -15.31 7.92
C VAL A 416 -11.66 -15.05 7.76
N SER A 417 -11.29 -14.12 6.89
CA SER A 417 -9.89 -13.94 6.46
C SER A 417 -9.08 -12.95 7.30
N MET A 418 -9.73 -12.00 7.96
CA MET A 418 -9.09 -10.82 8.59
C MET A 418 -8.22 -9.98 7.62
N GLY A 419 -8.49 -10.06 6.31
CA GLY A 419 -7.63 -9.48 5.26
C GLY A 419 -7.47 -7.96 5.35
N THR A 420 -8.53 -7.23 5.74
CA THR A 420 -8.44 -5.78 5.94
C THR A 420 -7.53 -5.42 7.11
N THR A 421 -7.52 -6.21 8.17
CA THR A 421 -6.57 -6.07 9.28
C THR A 421 -5.14 -6.31 8.80
N ALA A 422 -4.89 -7.34 7.99
CA ALA A 422 -3.58 -7.63 7.41
C ALA A 422 -3.09 -6.45 6.55
N ALA A 423 -3.93 -5.93 5.65
CA ALA A 423 -3.60 -4.79 4.78
C ALA A 423 -3.27 -3.51 5.57
N ARG A 424 -4.08 -3.19 6.59
CA ARG A 424 -3.85 -2.01 7.44
C ARG A 424 -2.56 -2.12 8.25
N LYS A 425 -2.25 -3.29 8.80
CA LYS A 425 -0.99 -3.55 9.52
C LYS A 425 0.21 -3.39 8.60
N ALA A 426 0.15 -3.94 7.38
CA ALA A 426 1.22 -3.78 6.39
C ALA A 426 1.45 -2.30 6.04
N ALA A 427 0.38 -1.50 5.89
CA ALA A 427 0.48 -0.06 5.65
C ALA A 427 1.13 0.70 6.82
N GLU A 428 0.84 0.34 8.08
CA GLU A 428 1.48 0.98 9.24
C GLU A 428 2.96 0.56 9.38
N ILE A 429 3.29 -0.71 9.15
CA ILE A 429 4.68 -1.18 9.10
C ILE A 429 5.47 -0.45 8.01
N LEU A 430 4.87 -0.26 6.84
CA LEU A 430 5.47 0.52 5.75
C LEU A 430 5.84 1.93 6.20
N LYS A 431 4.91 2.62 6.83
CA LYS A 431 5.11 3.99 7.34
C LYS A 431 6.25 4.07 8.36
N ASN A 432 6.29 3.13 9.30
CA ASN A 432 7.37 3.04 10.28
C ASN A 432 8.72 2.76 9.61
N SER A 433 8.77 1.78 8.70
CA SER A 433 10.01 1.38 8.01
C SER A 433 10.54 2.49 7.09
N ARG A 434 9.68 3.28 6.44
CA ARG A 434 10.07 4.48 5.69
C ARG A 434 10.80 5.50 6.56
N ARG A 435 10.26 5.77 7.76
CA ARG A 435 10.90 6.69 8.72
C ARG A 435 12.29 6.22 9.16
N ILE A 436 12.43 4.91 9.39
CA ILE A 436 13.72 4.32 9.77
C ILE A 436 14.72 4.44 8.61
N VAL A 437 14.34 4.11 7.38
CA VAL A 437 15.21 4.20 6.19
C VAL A 437 15.59 5.66 5.89
N ALA A 438 14.64 6.59 5.98
CA ALA A 438 14.93 8.02 5.81
C ALA A 438 15.92 8.53 6.87
N THR A 439 15.79 8.06 8.12
CA THR A 439 16.71 8.37 9.20
C THR A 439 18.11 7.79 8.93
N GLU A 440 18.19 6.56 8.39
CA GLU A 440 19.49 5.98 7.99
C GLU A 440 20.16 6.82 6.91
N ILE A 441 19.44 7.23 5.86
CA ILE A 441 19.97 8.09 4.80
C ILE A 441 20.48 9.42 5.37
N MET A 442 19.69 10.07 6.22
CA MET A 442 20.09 11.33 6.87
C MET A 442 21.33 11.15 7.74
N ALA A 443 21.37 10.11 8.57
CA ALA A 443 22.50 9.82 9.45
C ALA A 443 23.77 9.44 8.66
N ALA A 444 23.62 8.70 7.56
CA ALA A 444 24.74 8.37 6.68
C ALA A 444 25.32 9.63 6.01
N CYS A 445 24.49 10.57 5.54
CA CYS A 445 24.96 11.85 5.01
C CYS A 445 25.69 12.67 6.08
N GLN A 446 25.14 12.75 7.30
CA GLN A 446 25.82 13.40 8.43
C GLN A 446 27.17 12.75 8.76
N ALA A 447 27.22 11.43 8.73
CA ALA A 447 28.44 10.67 8.97
C ALA A 447 29.51 10.89 7.89
N LEU A 448 29.10 10.98 6.62
CA LEU A 448 30.02 11.30 5.51
C LEU A 448 30.67 12.67 5.68
N ASP A 449 29.93 13.69 6.14
CA ASP A 449 30.50 15.01 6.41
C ASP A 449 31.51 15.03 7.58
N LEU A 450 31.39 14.08 8.51
CA LEU A 450 32.28 13.95 9.65
C LEU A 450 33.51 13.07 9.38
N LYS A 451 33.58 12.41 8.22
CA LYS A 451 34.78 11.60 7.87
C LYS A 451 36.00 12.50 7.69
N PRO A 452 37.15 12.14 8.32
CA PRO A 452 38.40 12.89 8.14
C PRO A 452 38.88 12.93 6.69
N GLU A 453 38.65 11.84 5.96
CA GLU A 453 38.96 11.68 4.54
C GLU A 453 37.67 11.40 3.79
N ASN A 454 37.05 12.46 3.27
CA ASN A 454 35.87 12.31 2.44
C ASN A 454 36.27 12.25 0.97
N HIS A 455 36.11 11.09 0.37
CA HIS A 455 36.48 10.82 -1.02
C HIS A 455 35.25 10.93 -1.94
N GLU A 456 35.49 10.71 -3.22
CA GLU A 456 34.44 10.72 -4.24
C GLU A 456 33.41 9.62 -3.98
N LEU A 457 32.13 10.01 -3.94
CA LEU A 457 31.00 9.11 -3.76
C LEU A 457 30.68 8.34 -5.04
N GLY A 458 29.99 7.21 -4.89
CA GLY A 458 29.54 6.39 -6.01
C GLY A 458 28.51 7.07 -6.89
N LYS A 459 28.35 6.53 -8.09
CA LYS A 459 27.50 7.09 -9.15
C LYS A 459 26.04 7.28 -8.71
N GLY A 460 25.49 6.37 -7.89
CA GLY A 460 24.13 6.47 -7.37
C GLY A 460 24.04 7.10 -5.98
N THR A 461 25.05 6.97 -5.16
CA THR A 461 25.08 7.55 -3.80
C THR A 461 25.35 9.06 -3.81
N LYS A 462 26.11 9.56 -4.79
CA LYS A 462 26.39 10.99 -4.95
C LYS A 462 25.13 11.84 -5.13
N PRO A 463 24.24 11.57 -6.10
CA PRO A 463 23.00 12.34 -6.23
C PRO A 463 22.09 12.21 -5.01
N ALA A 464 22.06 11.07 -4.33
CA ALA A 464 21.31 10.91 -3.08
C ALA A 464 21.83 11.86 -1.98
N TYR A 465 23.16 11.88 -1.77
CA TYR A 465 23.80 12.78 -0.83
C TYR A 465 23.56 14.26 -1.19
N GLU A 466 23.73 14.63 -2.45
CA GLU A 466 23.54 16.00 -2.92
C GLU A 466 22.11 16.50 -2.70
N LEU A 467 21.10 15.68 -3.00
CA LEU A 467 19.69 16.02 -2.76
C LEU A 467 19.41 16.22 -1.26
N ILE A 468 19.89 15.33 -0.42
CA ILE A 468 19.75 15.49 1.04
C ILE A 468 20.40 16.81 1.48
N ARG A 469 21.60 17.14 1.01
CA ARG A 469 22.33 18.36 1.41
C ARG A 469 21.75 19.65 0.80
N GLN A 470 20.97 19.57 -0.27
CA GLN A 470 20.22 20.71 -0.79
C GLN A 470 19.01 21.07 0.08
N LYS A 471 18.42 20.11 0.77
CA LYS A 471 17.19 20.26 1.54
C LYS A 471 17.42 20.28 3.06
N LEU A 472 18.46 19.57 3.52
CA LEU A 472 18.83 19.47 4.94
C LEU A 472 20.29 19.92 5.12
N ASN A 473 20.50 20.91 5.98
CA ASN A 473 21.83 21.34 6.32
C ASN A 473 22.56 20.29 7.18
N PHE A 474 23.90 20.37 7.19
CA PHE A 474 24.68 19.66 8.21
C PHE A 474 24.28 20.15 9.60
N ILE A 475 24.03 19.20 10.50
CA ILE A 475 23.62 19.54 11.87
C ILE A 475 24.89 19.66 12.72
N GLU A 476 25.24 20.87 13.09
CA GLU A 476 26.46 21.11 13.86
C GLU A 476 26.34 20.71 15.33
N PHE A 477 25.12 20.73 15.87
CA PHE A 477 24.83 20.49 17.28
C PHE A 477 25.63 21.36 18.26
N ASP A 478 26.04 22.56 17.82
CA ASP A 478 26.64 23.58 18.71
C ASP A 478 25.56 24.29 19.53
N LYS A 479 24.31 24.18 19.11
CA LYS A 479 23.13 24.73 19.74
C LYS A 479 22.06 23.67 19.80
N ASP A 480 21.14 23.81 20.73
CA ASP A 480 19.93 22.99 20.78
C ASP A 480 19.10 23.18 19.52
N ILE A 481 18.72 22.07 18.88
CA ILE A 481 17.80 22.02 17.74
C ILE A 481 16.67 21.05 18.03
N GLU A 482 15.52 21.31 17.46
CA GLU A 482 14.38 20.40 17.50
C GLU A 482 14.52 19.35 16.39
N ILE A 483 15.31 18.30 16.67
CA ILE A 483 15.72 17.30 15.67
C ILE A 483 14.54 16.61 14.98
N PHE A 484 13.35 16.54 15.61
CA PHE A 484 12.17 15.93 15.00
C PHE A 484 11.73 16.63 13.71
N GLU A 485 11.93 17.96 13.62
CA GLU A 485 11.63 18.71 12.39
C GLU A 485 12.54 18.29 11.24
N GLU A 486 13.85 18.08 11.52
CA GLU A 486 14.79 17.62 10.52
C GLU A 486 14.50 16.15 10.09
N LEU A 487 14.06 15.30 11.01
CA LEU A 487 13.63 13.94 10.70
C LEU A 487 12.39 13.93 9.80
N ASN A 488 11.41 14.80 10.07
CA ASN A 488 10.23 14.94 9.22
C ASN A 488 10.59 15.49 7.83
N LYS A 489 11.51 16.45 7.75
CA LYS A 489 12.04 16.95 6.46
C LYS A 489 12.78 15.84 5.70
N ALA A 490 13.61 15.06 6.39
CA ALA A 490 14.31 13.93 5.77
C ALA A 490 13.33 12.91 5.20
N SER A 491 12.30 12.52 5.96
CA SER A 491 11.25 11.64 5.48
C SER A 491 10.56 12.23 4.24
N ALA A 492 10.15 13.49 4.28
CA ALA A 492 9.50 14.15 3.15
C ALA A 492 10.38 14.21 1.89
N VAL A 493 11.69 14.43 2.03
CA VAL A 493 12.64 14.44 0.90
C VAL A 493 12.80 13.03 0.34
N VAL A 494 13.08 12.04 1.19
CA VAL A 494 13.35 10.65 0.78
C VAL A 494 12.12 9.99 0.17
N GLU A 495 10.92 10.32 0.64
CA GLU A 495 9.66 9.80 0.13
C GLU A 495 9.15 10.55 -1.11
N SER A 496 9.80 11.64 -1.50
CA SER A 496 9.41 12.38 -2.71
C SER A 496 9.74 11.60 -3.98
N GLU A 497 8.90 11.73 -5.01
CA GLU A 497 9.17 11.16 -6.33
C GLU A 497 10.48 11.69 -6.93
N GLU A 498 10.84 12.96 -6.64
CA GLU A 498 12.07 13.60 -7.10
C GLU A 498 13.31 12.84 -6.64
N PHE A 499 13.32 12.36 -5.37
CA PHE A 499 14.49 11.72 -4.78
C PHE A 499 14.86 10.44 -5.53
N LEU A 500 13.94 9.50 -5.62
CA LEU A 500 14.20 8.22 -6.29
C LEU A 500 14.42 8.41 -7.80
N ALA A 501 13.59 9.22 -8.47
CA ALA A 501 13.72 9.49 -9.90
C ALA A 501 15.07 10.14 -10.27
N THR A 502 15.64 10.95 -9.39
CA THR A 502 16.96 11.55 -9.63
C THR A 502 18.07 10.49 -9.57
N ILE A 503 17.99 9.57 -8.64
CA ILE A 503 18.98 8.48 -8.51
C ILE A 503 18.83 7.49 -9.67
N GLU A 504 17.60 7.15 -10.06
CA GLU A 504 17.32 6.24 -11.18
C GLU A 504 17.73 6.80 -12.56
N LYS A 505 17.90 8.12 -12.69
CA LYS A 505 18.55 8.71 -13.89
C LYS A 505 20.05 8.38 -13.99
N ALA A 506 20.69 8.16 -12.85
CA ALA A 506 22.11 7.86 -12.80
C ALA A 506 22.40 6.36 -12.84
N VAL A 507 21.56 5.54 -12.21
CA VAL A 507 21.75 4.09 -12.07
C VAL A 507 20.43 3.34 -12.18
N ASP A 508 20.44 2.14 -12.76
CA ASP A 508 19.27 1.26 -12.75
C ASP A 508 19.10 0.59 -11.38
N LEU A 509 17.88 0.67 -10.83
CA LEU A 509 17.47 0.03 -9.58
C LEU A 509 16.27 -0.88 -9.83
N SER A 510 16.41 -2.17 -9.53
CA SER A 510 15.38 -3.18 -9.73
C SER A 510 15.10 -3.96 -8.45
N ILE A 511 13.87 -4.46 -8.31
CA ILE A 511 13.50 -5.40 -7.24
C ILE A 511 13.61 -6.86 -7.67
N GLN A 512 13.72 -7.14 -8.95
CA GLN A 512 13.91 -8.47 -9.54
C GLN A 512 15.09 -8.47 -10.52
N TYR A 513 15.71 -9.65 -10.69
CA TYR A 513 16.84 -9.84 -11.61
C TYR A 513 16.35 -10.34 -12.96
#